data_bbf43ccc07e701c500faf91b7a788bdb
#
_entry.id   bbf43ccc07e701c500faf91b7a788bdb
#
_cell.length_a   1.000
_cell.length_b   1.000
_cell.length_c   1.000
_cell.angle_alpha   90.00
_cell.angle_beta   90.00
_cell.angle_gamma   90.00
#
_symmetry.space_group_name_H-M   'P 1'
#
loop_
_entity.id
_entity.type
_entity.pdbx_description
1 polymer ?
#
loop_
_entity_poly.entity_id
_entity_poly.type
_entity_poly.pdbx_seq_one_letter_code
_entity_poly.pdbx_strand_id
1 'polypeptide(L)'
;AASDVYKRQGFMRGNPLFIVDDEADAASLNTLVNKNRQSSINKYLESIRNGASSSLYLQVTGTPQSIFLQTRKSGWHPFFTHYFKPGNSYLGGDFFFPKTGKPDCVTYLDNLNKPEREVVIRHLLVSAQILASGGTTSTCLIHPSVKQAVHQKFADSIKAELDWCKANLAGDLATELRK
;
A
#
# COMPACT_ATOMS: atom_id res chain seq x y z
N ALA A 1 0.58 8.75 -23.46
CA ALA A 1 0.90 9.34 -22.16
C ALA A 1 1.78 10.57 -22.34
N ALA A 2 1.91 11.44 -21.30
CA ALA A 2 2.73 12.67 -21.37
C ALA A 2 4.17 12.38 -21.85
N SER A 3 4.76 11.27 -21.45
CA SER A 3 6.09 10.82 -21.88
C SER A 3 6.24 10.67 -23.41
N ASP A 4 5.19 10.28 -24.12
CA ASP A 4 5.22 10.13 -25.57
C ASP A 4 5.21 11.48 -26.30
N VAL A 5 4.55 12.50 -25.71
CA VAL A 5 4.52 13.86 -26.24
C VAL A 5 5.93 14.46 -26.17
N TYR A 6 6.61 14.36 -25.03
CA TYR A 6 7.97 14.88 -24.85
C TYR A 6 9.00 14.17 -25.74
N LYS A 7 8.86 12.86 -25.96
CA LYS A 7 9.69 12.11 -26.92
C LYS A 7 9.52 12.58 -28.35
N ARG A 8 8.26 12.78 -28.80
CA ARG A 8 7.94 13.23 -30.16
C ARG A 8 8.41 14.64 -30.43
N GLN A 9 8.45 15.49 -29.40
CA GLN A 9 8.92 16.88 -29.51
C GLN A 9 10.45 17.01 -29.49
N GLY A 10 11.21 15.92 -29.37
CA GLY A 10 12.67 15.98 -29.32
C GLY A 10 13.24 16.61 -28.04
N PHE A 11 12.39 16.95 -27.07
CA PHE A 11 12.76 17.64 -25.83
C PHE A 11 13.86 16.92 -25.04
N MET A 12 13.90 15.60 -25.10
CA MET A 12 14.88 14.81 -24.35
C MET A 12 16.25 14.74 -25.04
N ARG A 13 16.34 15.03 -26.34
CA ARG A 13 17.60 14.98 -27.07
C ARG A 13 18.52 16.11 -26.63
N GLY A 14 19.71 15.73 -26.14
CA GLY A 14 20.74 16.70 -25.75
C GLY A 14 20.54 17.36 -24.37
N ASN A 15 19.40 17.08 -23.67
CA ASN A 15 19.16 17.63 -22.34
C ASN A 15 19.45 16.59 -21.25
N PRO A 16 20.04 17.00 -20.10
CA PRO A 16 20.13 16.15 -18.92
C PRO A 16 18.73 15.95 -18.33
N LEU A 17 18.48 14.75 -17.80
CA LEU A 17 17.19 14.39 -17.23
C LEU A 17 17.35 14.01 -15.75
N PHE A 18 16.53 14.60 -14.90
CA PHE A 18 16.35 14.18 -13.51
C PHE A 18 15.00 13.49 -13.36
N ILE A 19 15.02 12.22 -12.96
CA ILE A 19 13.83 11.39 -12.76
C ILE A 19 13.70 11.11 -11.28
N VAL A 20 12.55 11.45 -10.69
CA VAL A 20 12.16 11.04 -9.34
C VAL A 20 11.07 9.99 -9.48
N ASP A 21 11.32 8.81 -8.93
CA ASP A 21 10.43 7.66 -8.97
C ASP A 21 9.99 7.34 -7.55
N ASP A 22 8.77 7.74 -7.23
CA ASP A 22 8.13 7.46 -5.95
C ASP A 22 7.47 6.08 -5.99
N GLU A 23 7.48 5.36 -4.88
CA GLU A 23 7.07 3.95 -4.80
C GLU A 23 7.84 3.07 -5.82
N ALA A 24 9.14 3.31 -5.92
CA ALA A 24 10.00 2.70 -6.94
C ALA A 24 10.11 1.16 -6.83
N ASP A 25 9.77 0.58 -5.70
CA ASP A 25 9.69 -0.85 -5.47
C ASP A 25 8.43 -1.52 -6.06
N ALA A 26 7.37 -0.74 -6.33
CA ALA A 26 6.08 -1.29 -6.73
C ALA A 26 5.94 -1.47 -8.25
N ALA A 27 6.12 -0.42 -9.05
CA ALA A 27 5.76 -0.43 -10.47
C ALA A 27 6.94 -0.33 -11.41
N SER A 28 8.02 0.35 -11.01
CA SER A 28 9.16 0.68 -11.85
C SER A 28 10.10 -0.50 -12.06
N LEU A 29 10.11 -1.44 -11.11
CA LEU A 29 10.92 -2.64 -11.18
C LEU A 29 10.44 -3.59 -12.28
N ASN A 30 11.38 -4.30 -12.88
CA ASN A 30 11.01 -5.37 -13.79
C ASN A 30 10.60 -6.63 -13.02
N THR A 31 9.33 -6.77 -12.71
CA THR A 31 8.75 -7.94 -12.03
C THR A 31 8.69 -9.21 -12.91
N LEU A 32 9.04 -9.11 -14.18
CA LEU A 32 8.97 -10.19 -15.17
C LEU A 32 10.34 -10.81 -15.51
N VAL A 33 11.39 -10.48 -14.77
CA VAL A 33 12.76 -11.00 -14.98
C VAL A 33 12.79 -12.53 -15.05
N ASN A 34 12.10 -13.19 -14.11
CA ASN A 34 12.04 -14.66 -14.05
C ASN A 34 11.32 -15.30 -15.26
N LYS A 35 10.62 -14.50 -16.07
CA LYS A 35 9.93 -14.93 -17.28
C LYS A 35 10.67 -14.50 -18.55
N ASN A 36 11.90 -14.03 -18.44
CA ASN A 36 12.69 -13.43 -19.54
C ASN A 36 11.90 -12.32 -20.28
N ARG A 37 11.10 -11.55 -19.55
CA ARG A 37 10.28 -10.45 -20.08
C ARG A 37 10.54 -9.19 -19.29
N GLN A 38 10.17 -8.07 -19.87
CA GLN A 38 10.27 -6.75 -19.22
C GLN A 38 8.86 -6.18 -19.03
N SER A 39 8.61 -5.59 -17.84
CA SER A 39 7.36 -4.88 -17.61
C SER A 39 7.26 -3.64 -18.48
N SER A 40 6.04 -3.27 -18.87
CA SER A 40 5.82 -2.11 -19.76
C SER A 40 6.33 -0.81 -19.13
N ILE A 41 6.14 -0.62 -17.82
CA ILE A 41 6.60 0.57 -17.12
C ILE A 41 8.12 0.63 -17.10
N ASN A 42 8.80 -0.46 -16.76
CA ASN A 42 10.26 -0.53 -16.78
C ASN A 42 10.82 -0.24 -18.18
N LYS A 43 10.23 -0.81 -19.24
CA LYS A 43 10.60 -0.53 -20.63
C LYS A 43 10.43 0.95 -21.00
N TYR A 44 9.35 1.60 -20.55
CA TYR A 44 9.16 3.03 -20.81
C TYR A 44 10.20 3.88 -20.08
N LEU A 45 10.48 3.61 -18.83
CA LEU A 45 11.50 4.32 -18.05
C LEU A 45 12.89 4.15 -18.69
N GLU A 46 13.26 2.96 -19.10
CA GLU A 46 14.52 2.70 -19.81
C GLU A 46 14.59 3.50 -21.11
N SER A 47 13.51 3.52 -21.88
CA SER A 47 13.42 4.31 -23.09
C SER A 47 13.52 5.83 -22.85
N ILE A 48 13.03 6.33 -21.72
CA ILE A 48 13.16 7.75 -21.30
C ILE A 48 14.62 8.03 -20.94
N ARG A 49 15.24 7.20 -20.12
CA ARG A 49 16.65 7.35 -19.71
C ARG A 49 17.60 7.34 -20.92
N ASN A 50 17.41 6.40 -21.83
CA ASN A 50 18.23 6.25 -23.04
C ASN A 50 18.02 7.36 -24.08
N GLY A 51 16.92 8.12 -23.98
CA GLY A 51 16.63 9.26 -24.84
C GLY A 51 17.31 10.57 -24.42
N ALA A 52 17.83 10.64 -23.20
CA ALA A 52 18.50 11.82 -22.66
C ALA A 52 20.01 11.79 -22.90
N SER A 53 20.67 12.95 -22.88
CA SER A 53 22.15 13.02 -22.97
C SER A 53 22.82 12.45 -21.72
N SER A 54 22.19 12.65 -20.56
CA SER A 54 22.55 12.04 -19.28
C SER A 54 21.30 11.92 -18.42
N SER A 55 21.28 11.00 -17.46
CA SER A 55 20.14 10.88 -16.55
C SER A 55 20.58 10.64 -15.11
N LEU A 56 19.98 11.37 -14.20
CA LEU A 56 20.00 11.08 -12.77
C LEU A 56 18.66 10.49 -12.39
N TYR A 57 18.68 9.32 -11.76
CA TYR A 57 17.49 8.58 -11.39
C TYR A 57 17.46 8.41 -9.86
N LEU A 58 16.48 9.05 -9.21
CA LEU A 58 16.25 8.98 -7.78
C LEU A 58 15.06 8.05 -7.51
N GLN A 59 15.31 6.97 -6.79
CA GLN A 59 14.29 6.04 -6.33
C GLN A 59 13.92 6.37 -4.88
N VAL A 60 12.62 6.55 -4.63
CA VAL A 60 12.06 6.79 -3.29
C VAL A 60 11.16 5.62 -2.96
N THR A 61 11.31 5.02 -1.78
CA THR A 61 10.49 3.89 -1.34
C THR A 61 10.51 3.73 0.18
N GLY A 62 9.40 3.27 0.74
CA GLY A 62 9.31 2.80 2.13
C GLY A 62 9.75 1.33 2.30
N THR A 63 9.89 0.54 1.21
CA THR A 63 10.22 -0.90 1.22
C THR A 63 11.38 -1.23 0.26
N PRO A 64 12.62 -0.86 0.60
CA PRO A 64 13.76 -0.88 -0.33
C PRO A 64 14.28 -2.29 -0.69
N GLN A 65 13.76 -3.35 -0.07
CA GLN A 65 14.27 -4.71 -0.22
C GLN A 65 14.30 -5.18 -1.68
N SER A 66 13.23 -4.91 -2.42
CA SER A 66 13.12 -5.30 -3.84
C SER A 66 14.09 -4.53 -4.73
N ILE A 67 14.40 -3.27 -4.40
CA ILE A 67 15.38 -2.45 -5.11
C ILE A 67 16.78 -3.04 -4.95
N PHE A 68 17.15 -3.48 -3.75
CA PHE A 68 18.45 -4.09 -3.48
C PHE A 68 18.64 -5.46 -4.13
N LEU A 69 17.55 -6.16 -4.45
CA LEU A 69 17.61 -7.45 -5.16
C LEU A 69 17.96 -7.30 -6.65
N GLN A 70 17.95 -6.07 -7.18
CA GLN A 70 18.33 -5.84 -8.56
C GLN A 70 19.82 -6.08 -8.78
N THR A 71 20.15 -6.74 -9.87
CA THR A 71 21.55 -6.98 -10.22
C THR A 71 22.23 -5.69 -10.70
N ARG A 72 23.51 -5.53 -10.39
CA ARG A 72 24.31 -4.41 -10.90
C ARG A 72 24.30 -4.33 -12.44
N LYS A 73 24.20 -5.48 -13.11
CA LYS A 73 24.14 -5.57 -14.57
C LYS A 73 22.85 -4.99 -15.17
N SER A 74 21.79 -4.86 -14.38
CA SER A 74 20.52 -4.33 -14.87
C SER A 74 20.54 -2.81 -15.14
N GLY A 75 21.54 -2.09 -14.64
CA GLY A 75 21.59 -0.63 -14.70
C GLY A 75 20.58 0.09 -13.80
N TRP A 76 19.85 -0.66 -12.98
CA TRP A 76 18.83 -0.15 -12.04
C TRP A 76 19.26 -0.22 -10.58
N HIS A 77 20.38 -0.89 -10.30
CA HIS A 77 20.93 -0.97 -8.96
C HIS A 77 21.38 0.42 -8.51
N PRO A 78 20.97 0.90 -7.32
CA PRO A 78 21.37 2.22 -6.83
C PRO A 78 22.89 2.32 -6.65
N PHE A 79 23.47 3.45 -7.07
CA PHE A 79 24.88 3.75 -6.86
C PHE A 79 25.17 4.03 -5.39
N PHE A 80 24.26 4.74 -4.70
CA PHE A 80 24.27 4.96 -3.26
C PHE A 80 22.85 4.89 -2.72
N THR A 81 22.74 4.71 -1.43
CA THR A 81 21.46 4.68 -0.72
C THR A 81 21.54 5.56 0.51
N HIS A 82 20.52 6.37 0.72
CA HIS A 82 20.34 7.14 1.93
C HIS A 82 19.09 6.63 2.67
N TYR A 83 19.26 6.25 3.94
CA TYR A 83 18.17 5.82 4.79
C TYR A 83 17.73 6.96 5.71
N PHE A 84 16.46 7.34 5.61
CA PHE A 84 15.83 8.30 6.51
C PHE A 84 15.22 7.57 7.70
N LYS A 85 15.65 7.93 8.89
CA LYS A 85 14.98 7.44 10.09
C LYS A 85 13.59 8.06 10.21
N PRO A 86 12.57 7.28 10.58
CA PRO A 86 11.25 7.84 10.83
C PRO A 86 11.30 8.82 11.99
N GLY A 87 10.37 9.79 12.01
CA GLY A 87 10.19 10.70 13.14
C GLY A 87 9.77 9.96 14.42
N ASN A 88 10.04 10.57 15.57
CA ASN A 88 9.82 9.94 16.89
C ASN A 88 8.37 9.50 17.16
N SER A 89 7.41 10.13 16.50
CA SER A 89 5.96 9.81 16.64
C SER A 89 5.44 8.84 15.58
N TYR A 90 6.31 8.33 14.70
CA TYR A 90 5.91 7.40 13.65
C TYR A 90 5.89 5.96 14.20
N LEU A 91 4.73 5.32 14.11
CA LEU A 91 4.56 3.92 14.42
C LEU A 91 4.91 3.09 13.19
N GLY A 92 6.11 2.55 13.14
CA GLY A 92 6.64 1.78 12.01
C GLY A 92 6.64 0.27 12.22
N GLY A 93 7.45 -0.42 11.41
CA GLY A 93 7.54 -1.87 11.41
C GLY A 93 7.88 -2.49 12.76
N ASP A 94 8.73 -1.85 13.56
CA ASP A 94 9.12 -2.36 14.89
C ASP A 94 7.93 -2.40 15.86
N PHE A 95 6.96 -1.50 15.68
CA PHE A 95 5.73 -1.48 16.48
C PHE A 95 4.73 -2.55 16.01
N PHE A 96 4.49 -2.64 14.70
CA PHE A 96 3.49 -3.58 14.15
C PHE A 96 4.02 -5.01 14.01
N PHE A 97 5.34 -5.18 13.92
CA PHE A 97 6.01 -6.48 13.76
C PHE A 97 7.14 -6.62 14.77
N PRO A 98 6.84 -6.66 16.07
CA PRO A 98 7.86 -6.80 17.10
C PRO A 98 8.59 -8.15 16.93
N LYS A 99 9.87 -8.19 17.31
CA LYS A 99 10.71 -9.40 17.22
C LYS A 99 10.17 -10.56 18.06
N THR A 100 9.44 -10.26 19.11
CA THR A 100 8.85 -11.25 20.03
C THR A 100 7.37 -10.92 20.25
N GLY A 101 6.52 -11.93 20.15
CA GLY A 101 5.07 -11.76 20.36
C GLY A 101 4.35 -11.10 19.19
N LYS A 102 3.16 -10.56 19.48
CA LYS A 102 2.36 -9.74 18.57
C LYS A 102 2.00 -8.42 19.26
N PRO A 103 1.85 -7.31 18.55
CA PRO A 103 1.40 -6.07 19.16
C PRO A 103 -0.04 -6.21 19.65
N ASP A 104 -0.37 -5.60 20.79
CA ASP A 104 -1.71 -5.64 21.40
C ASP A 104 -2.81 -5.08 20.49
N CYS A 105 -2.44 -4.19 19.56
CA CYS A 105 -3.34 -3.60 18.57
C CYS A 105 -3.68 -4.53 17.38
N VAL A 106 -3.06 -5.72 17.27
CA VAL A 106 -3.29 -6.67 16.18
C VAL A 106 -4.09 -7.87 16.67
N THR A 107 -5.24 -8.10 16.06
CA THR A 107 -6.10 -9.25 16.32
C THR A 107 -6.21 -10.10 15.06
N TYR A 108 -6.03 -11.43 15.19
CA TYR A 108 -6.26 -12.41 14.14
C TYR A 108 -7.68 -12.96 14.24
N LEU A 109 -8.38 -13.05 13.11
CA LEU A 109 -9.80 -13.46 13.03
C LEU A 109 -9.97 -14.77 12.24
N ASP A 110 -8.92 -15.59 12.14
CA ASP A 110 -8.84 -16.74 11.23
C ASP A 110 -9.86 -17.86 11.52
N ASN A 111 -10.38 -17.91 12.74
CA ASN A 111 -11.29 -18.99 13.19
C ASN A 111 -12.75 -18.54 13.40
N LEU A 112 -13.14 -17.40 12.89
CA LEU A 112 -14.49 -16.88 13.07
C LEU A 112 -15.41 -17.29 11.90
N ASN A 113 -16.65 -17.66 12.22
CA ASN A 113 -17.66 -17.98 11.21
C ASN A 113 -18.05 -16.79 10.33
N LYS A 114 -17.92 -15.58 10.86
CA LYS A 114 -18.24 -14.31 10.18
C LYS A 114 -17.22 -13.24 10.55
N PRO A 115 -16.01 -13.31 10.01
CA PRO A 115 -14.95 -12.35 10.36
C PRO A 115 -15.31 -10.91 9.98
N GLU A 116 -16.06 -10.71 8.90
CA GLU A 116 -16.52 -9.38 8.47
C GLU A 116 -17.46 -8.73 9.49
N ARG A 117 -18.35 -9.50 10.09
CA ARG A 117 -19.24 -9.03 11.17
C ARG A 117 -18.45 -8.58 12.39
N GLU A 118 -17.47 -9.36 12.80
CA GLU A 118 -16.62 -9.02 13.93
C GLU A 118 -15.86 -7.71 13.69
N VAL A 119 -15.31 -7.50 12.48
CA VAL A 119 -14.65 -6.23 12.11
C VAL A 119 -15.62 -5.06 12.22
N VAL A 120 -16.84 -5.21 11.70
CA VAL A 120 -17.87 -4.17 11.75
C VAL A 120 -18.26 -3.84 13.19
N ILE A 121 -18.52 -4.85 14.03
CA ILE A 121 -18.88 -4.66 15.43
C ILE A 121 -17.76 -3.93 16.19
N ARG A 122 -16.51 -4.40 16.06
CA ARG A 122 -15.35 -3.75 16.70
C ARG A 122 -15.18 -2.32 16.25
N HIS A 123 -15.34 -2.04 14.96
CA HIS A 123 -15.27 -0.66 14.46
C HIS A 123 -16.39 0.21 15.05
N LEU A 124 -17.61 -0.29 15.14
CA LEU A 124 -18.73 0.44 15.76
C LEU A 124 -18.47 0.74 17.23
N LEU A 125 -17.93 -0.22 17.99
CA LEU A 125 -17.57 -0.03 19.40
C LEU A 125 -16.48 1.03 19.57
N VAL A 126 -15.39 0.93 18.80
CA VAL A 126 -14.31 1.92 18.83
C VAL A 126 -14.83 3.30 18.43
N SER A 127 -15.70 3.36 17.41
CA SER A 127 -16.32 4.61 16.97
C SER A 127 -17.18 5.24 18.08
N ALA A 128 -17.96 4.43 18.78
CA ALA A 128 -18.76 4.89 19.90
C ALA A 128 -17.89 5.44 21.05
N GLN A 129 -16.77 4.79 21.36
CA GLN A 129 -15.82 5.25 22.38
C GLN A 129 -15.16 6.59 21.97
N ILE A 130 -14.74 6.72 20.71
CA ILE A 130 -14.13 7.95 20.17
C ILE A 130 -15.14 9.10 20.28
N LEU A 131 -16.38 8.89 19.85
CA LEU A 131 -17.45 9.91 19.92
C LEU A 131 -17.77 10.28 21.35
N ALA A 132 -17.87 9.31 22.25
CA ALA A 132 -18.11 9.54 23.69
C ALA A 132 -16.98 10.34 24.36
N SER A 133 -15.74 10.22 23.84
CA SER A 133 -14.57 10.96 24.30
C SER A 133 -14.43 12.35 23.66
N GLY A 134 -15.41 12.82 22.89
CA GLY A 134 -15.42 14.13 22.23
C GLY A 134 -14.75 14.13 20.85
N GLY A 135 -14.37 12.98 20.30
CA GLY A 135 -13.93 12.85 18.92
C GLY A 135 -15.09 13.06 17.94
N THR A 136 -14.80 13.54 16.74
CA THR A 136 -15.83 13.86 15.73
C THR A 136 -15.89 12.85 14.58
N THR A 137 -14.81 12.07 14.37
CA THR A 137 -14.70 11.13 13.26
C THR A 137 -14.03 9.83 13.69
N SER A 138 -14.48 8.73 13.10
CA SER A 138 -13.83 7.43 13.19
C SER A 138 -13.81 6.80 11.80
N THR A 139 -12.66 6.30 11.36
CA THR A 139 -12.49 5.70 10.03
C THR A 139 -11.92 4.29 10.14
N CYS A 140 -12.35 3.42 9.23
CA CYS A 140 -11.82 2.08 9.09
C CYS A 140 -11.38 1.86 7.64
N LEU A 141 -10.13 1.45 7.44
CA LEU A 141 -9.62 1.07 6.14
C LEU A 141 -9.65 -0.46 6.02
N ILE A 142 -10.29 -0.95 4.96
CA ILE A 142 -10.36 -2.38 4.65
C ILE A 142 -9.67 -2.62 3.31
N HIS A 143 -8.61 -3.44 3.31
CA HIS A 143 -7.82 -3.76 2.13
C HIS A 143 -7.74 -5.28 1.92
N PRO A 144 -8.76 -5.91 1.26
CA PRO A 144 -8.84 -7.36 1.14
C PRO A 144 -7.88 -7.95 0.12
N SER A 145 -7.47 -7.19 -0.91
CA SER A 145 -6.67 -7.70 -2.01
C SER A 145 -6.17 -6.55 -2.90
N VAL A 146 -5.18 -6.81 -3.74
CA VAL A 146 -4.74 -5.92 -4.84
C VAL A 146 -5.68 -5.98 -6.07
N LYS A 147 -6.63 -6.92 -6.12
CA LYS A 147 -7.55 -7.10 -7.25
C LYS A 147 -8.86 -6.35 -7.02
N GLN A 148 -9.23 -5.44 -7.91
CA GLN A 148 -10.47 -4.63 -7.81
C GLN A 148 -11.75 -5.48 -7.68
N ALA A 149 -11.84 -6.61 -8.41
CA ALA A 149 -13.01 -7.48 -8.32
C ALA A 149 -13.23 -8.08 -6.91
N VAL A 150 -12.18 -8.24 -6.12
CA VAL A 150 -12.26 -8.68 -4.73
C VAL A 150 -12.76 -7.55 -3.84
N HIS A 151 -12.37 -6.30 -4.11
CA HIS A 151 -12.82 -5.13 -3.35
C HIS A 151 -14.34 -4.98 -3.38
N GLN A 152 -14.97 -5.13 -4.57
CA GLN A 152 -16.42 -4.99 -4.67
C GLN A 152 -17.16 -6.04 -3.84
N LYS A 153 -16.76 -7.32 -3.97
CA LYS A 153 -17.36 -8.40 -3.17
C LYS A 153 -17.23 -8.16 -1.68
N PHE A 154 -16.07 -7.64 -1.25
CA PHE A 154 -15.83 -7.35 0.15
C PHE A 154 -16.65 -6.15 0.64
N ALA A 155 -16.79 -5.11 -0.18
CA ALA A 155 -17.63 -3.96 0.11
C ALA A 155 -19.10 -4.36 0.28
N ASP A 156 -19.61 -5.23 -0.59
CA ASP A 156 -20.97 -5.75 -0.51
C ASP A 156 -21.18 -6.59 0.78
N SER A 157 -20.19 -7.42 1.14
CA SER A 157 -20.21 -8.20 2.39
C SER A 157 -20.23 -7.30 3.62
N ILE A 158 -19.34 -6.30 3.70
CA ILE A 158 -19.29 -5.34 4.82
C ILE A 158 -20.59 -4.53 4.91
N LYS A 159 -21.15 -4.12 3.78
CA LYS A 159 -22.43 -3.42 3.76
C LYS A 159 -23.56 -4.29 4.32
N ALA A 160 -23.62 -5.55 3.94
CA ALA A 160 -24.61 -6.49 4.46
C ALA A 160 -24.50 -6.67 5.99
N GLU A 161 -23.27 -6.75 6.52
CA GLU A 161 -23.06 -6.84 7.96
C GLU A 161 -23.37 -5.52 8.69
N LEU A 162 -23.13 -4.37 8.09
CA LEU A 162 -23.58 -3.07 8.63
C LEU A 162 -25.11 -2.97 8.68
N ASP A 163 -25.80 -3.41 7.64
CA ASP A 163 -27.26 -3.40 7.59
C ASP A 163 -27.83 -4.39 8.61
N TRP A 164 -27.20 -5.54 8.78
CA TRP A 164 -27.56 -6.47 9.87
C TRP A 164 -27.36 -5.84 11.25
N CYS A 165 -26.24 -5.17 11.51
CA CYS A 165 -25.99 -4.47 12.77
C CYS A 165 -27.07 -3.42 13.05
N LYS A 166 -27.43 -2.60 12.04
CA LYS A 166 -28.49 -1.59 12.18
C LYS A 166 -29.84 -2.20 12.54
N ALA A 167 -30.20 -3.32 11.89
CA ALA A 167 -31.46 -4.00 12.12
C ALA A 167 -31.54 -4.67 13.51
N ASN A 168 -30.40 -5.02 14.12
CA ASN A 168 -30.32 -5.79 15.35
C ASN A 168 -29.77 -4.99 16.54
N LEU A 169 -29.64 -3.66 16.43
CA LEU A 169 -29.09 -2.80 17.49
C LEU A 169 -29.77 -2.96 18.84
N ALA A 170 -31.09 -3.25 18.89
CA ALA A 170 -31.87 -3.42 20.11
C ALA A 170 -32.03 -4.89 20.56
N GLY A 171 -31.57 -5.85 19.74
CA GLY A 171 -31.78 -7.29 19.95
C GLY A 171 -30.50 -8.09 20.11
N ASP A 172 -30.22 -8.94 19.14
CA ASP A 172 -29.10 -9.90 19.17
C ASP A 172 -27.73 -9.24 19.28
N LEU A 173 -27.53 -8.07 18.66
CA LEU A 173 -26.29 -7.33 18.75
C LEU A 173 -25.99 -6.91 20.19
N ALA A 174 -27.00 -6.44 20.94
CA ALA A 174 -26.80 -6.08 22.33
C ALA A 174 -26.40 -7.29 23.20
N THR A 175 -26.83 -8.48 22.83
CA THR A 175 -26.46 -9.73 23.48
C THR A 175 -25.04 -10.18 23.11
N GLU A 176 -24.63 -10.03 21.84
CA GLU A 176 -23.28 -10.33 21.38
C GLU A 176 -22.23 -9.38 21.97
N LEU A 177 -22.57 -8.10 22.15
CA LEU A 177 -21.69 -7.09 22.73
C LEU A 177 -21.45 -7.24 24.24
N ARG A 178 -22.28 -8.04 24.93
CA ARG A 178 -22.13 -8.32 26.37
C ARG A 178 -21.28 -9.54 26.69
N LYS A 179 -20.90 -10.34 25.70
CA LYS A 179 -20.01 -11.48 25.81
C LYS A 179 -18.55 -11.07 25.65
#